data_4393952395cc4f099b6a3f9ebc694594
#
_entry.id   4393952395cc4f099b6a3f9ebc694594
#
_cell.length_a   1.000
_cell.length_b   1.000
_cell.length_c   1.000
_cell.angle_alpha   90.00
_cell.angle_beta   90.00
_cell.angle_gamma   90.00
#
_symmetry.space_group_name_H-M   'P 1'
#
loop_
_entity.id
_entity.type
_entity.pdbx_description
1 polymer ?
#
loop_
_entity_poly.entity_id
_entity_poly.type
_entity_poly.pdbx_seq_one_letter_code
_entity_poly.pdbx_strand_id
1 'polypeptide(L)'
;MKIALLLSSALALLAAMPANAGQAPRKARDPDIAASHRDRVYAAEQFSNTVSVTDPVDNRLLGFIKLGDPAPGNLSPLYKGQLLVHGLGASPDHKTLAVVSIGSNAVSFIDTGTNAVKHTTYVGRSPHEAFFTPDGKEVWVTVRGENYISVIDARTYAEIARIVTPAGPGMTIFSPDGRYGYVCSSFNPETVVIDVAAREIVGRVTQPSPFCPNIAATPDGAQVWFTLKDVGKAVAFNARPPFNVLKTLDIGPITNHVNFVRTAKGQFAYITVGGKNEVQVFRTDDFTKVATIPVGKLPHGLWPSGDGARIYVGLENADALAVIDTATNKVVAYVPVGQAPQALSYVPDAVPEGPGTQNLQPLGKGGAAAHLVLGPVGGGGEEPTSVSLFDQGLLQVLQASVTGLAPKQAYVLALARQPDGSGPLEPLASFTANPAGAAIVNAIGPIRQVVQAPSAAERRYLVIAPGTAERFGAPVQVQAR
;
A
#
# COMPACT_ATOMS: atom_id res chain seq x y z
N MET A 1 -63.74 -10.51 44.22
CA MET A 1 -62.86 -11.25 43.31
C MET A 1 -62.23 -10.20 42.38
N LYS A 2 -60.97 -9.79 42.68
CA LYS A 2 -60.24 -8.82 41.86
C LYS A 2 -59.18 -9.58 41.10
N ILE A 3 -59.26 -9.59 39.76
CA ILE A 3 -58.30 -10.17 38.89
C ILE A 3 -57.27 -9.07 38.56
N ALA A 4 -56.01 -9.26 38.97
CA ALA A 4 -54.92 -8.40 38.62
C ALA A 4 -54.30 -8.91 37.29
N LEU A 5 -54.29 -8.06 36.26
CA LEU A 5 -53.55 -8.29 35.01
C LEU A 5 -52.09 -7.87 35.22
N LEU A 6 -51.19 -8.82 35.16
CA LEU A 6 -49.74 -8.59 35.06
C LEU A 6 -49.37 -8.33 33.60
N LEU A 7 -49.07 -7.08 33.25
CA LEU A 7 -48.39 -6.75 31.98
C LEU A 7 -46.92 -7.02 32.14
N SER A 8 -46.40 -8.06 31.47
CA SER A 8 -44.97 -8.31 31.32
C SER A 8 -44.43 -7.44 30.17
N SER A 9 -43.69 -6.39 30.52
CA SER A 9 -42.93 -5.57 29.55
C SER A 9 -41.67 -6.34 29.15
N ALA A 10 -41.67 -6.97 27.98
CA ALA A 10 -40.47 -7.49 27.38
C ALA A 10 -39.61 -6.31 26.84
N LEU A 11 -38.60 -5.92 27.57
CA LEU A 11 -37.57 -5.00 27.09
C LEU A 11 -36.69 -5.76 26.08
N ALA A 12 -36.90 -5.55 24.79
CA ALA A 12 -36.01 -6.00 23.76
C ALA A 12 -34.72 -5.18 23.85
N LEU A 13 -33.65 -5.73 24.44
CA LEU A 13 -32.30 -5.23 24.27
C LEU A 13 -31.94 -5.42 22.79
N LEU A 14 -32.06 -4.38 22.00
CA LEU A 14 -31.33 -4.29 20.75
C LEU A 14 -29.85 -4.18 21.13
N ALA A 15 -29.14 -5.32 21.09
CA ALA A 15 -27.69 -5.32 21.08
C ALA A 15 -27.27 -4.57 19.81
N ALA A 16 -26.82 -3.32 19.97
CA ALA A 16 -26.15 -2.60 18.91
C ALA A 16 -24.95 -3.45 18.47
N MET A 17 -25.06 -4.09 17.31
CA MET A 17 -23.89 -4.74 16.70
C MET A 17 -22.85 -3.64 16.51
N PRO A 18 -21.61 -3.86 16.97
CA PRO A 18 -20.56 -2.87 16.71
C PRO A 18 -20.43 -2.70 15.20
N ALA A 19 -20.58 -1.45 14.73
CA ALA A 19 -20.30 -1.11 13.36
C ALA A 19 -18.90 -1.60 13.02
N ASN A 20 -18.81 -2.52 12.06
CA ASN A 20 -17.53 -3.03 11.59
C ASN A 20 -16.93 -1.94 10.70
N ALA A 21 -15.96 -1.19 11.19
CA ALA A 21 -15.18 -0.29 10.37
C ALA A 21 -14.49 -1.11 9.27
N GLY A 22 -14.86 -0.90 8.01
CA GLY A 22 -14.39 -1.70 6.87
C GLY A 22 -12.89 -1.68 6.63
N GLN A 23 -12.13 -0.96 7.46
CA GLN A 23 -10.71 -0.74 7.21
C GLN A 23 -9.82 -0.57 8.42
N ALA A 24 -10.34 -0.27 9.58
CA ALA A 24 -9.55 -0.54 10.76
C ALA A 24 -9.42 -2.06 10.91
N PRO A 25 -8.23 -2.59 11.20
CA PRO A 25 -8.09 -3.98 11.55
C PRO A 25 -9.14 -4.28 12.62
N ARG A 26 -9.97 -5.30 12.38
CA ARG A 26 -10.96 -5.67 13.38
C ARG A 26 -10.26 -5.86 14.71
N LYS A 27 -10.90 -5.41 15.77
CA LYS A 27 -10.59 -5.86 17.11
C LYS A 27 -10.50 -7.38 17.01
N ALA A 28 -9.32 -7.95 17.27
CA ALA A 28 -9.17 -9.39 17.33
C ALA A 28 -10.29 -9.90 18.24
N ARG A 29 -11.23 -10.64 17.67
CA ARG A 29 -12.40 -11.10 18.44
C ARG A 29 -11.96 -12.10 19.46
N ASP A 30 -11.05 -12.94 19.06
CA ASP A 30 -10.44 -13.95 19.88
C ASP A 30 -9.08 -14.27 19.23
N PRO A 31 -7.95 -14.17 19.95
CA PRO A 31 -6.65 -14.49 19.40
C PRO A 31 -6.53 -15.96 18.96
N ASP A 32 -7.48 -16.80 19.34
CA ASP A 32 -7.50 -18.22 19.02
C ASP A 32 -8.34 -18.58 17.77
N ILE A 33 -9.02 -17.60 17.13
CA ILE A 33 -9.73 -17.87 15.88
C ILE A 33 -8.73 -17.91 14.74
N ALA A 34 -8.37 -19.11 14.31
CA ALA A 34 -7.50 -19.33 13.17
C ALA A 34 -8.10 -18.77 11.88
N ALA A 35 -7.23 -18.37 10.94
CA ALA A 35 -7.64 -17.98 9.60
C ALA A 35 -8.47 -19.12 8.96
N SER A 36 -9.52 -18.73 8.26
CA SER A 36 -10.45 -19.65 7.59
C SER A 36 -10.12 -19.73 6.08
N HIS A 37 -10.35 -20.91 5.47
CA HIS A 37 -10.33 -21.07 4.01
C HIS A 37 -11.40 -20.24 3.27
N ARG A 38 -12.30 -19.61 4.00
CA ARG A 38 -13.27 -18.62 3.46
C ARG A 38 -12.73 -17.21 3.44
N ASP A 39 -11.65 -16.95 4.16
CA ASP A 39 -10.99 -15.66 4.18
C ASP A 39 -10.12 -15.46 2.93
N ARG A 40 -9.85 -14.22 2.57
CA ARG A 40 -8.95 -13.90 1.46
C ARG A 40 -8.01 -12.77 1.83
N VAL A 41 -6.77 -12.88 1.34
CA VAL A 41 -5.84 -11.77 1.25
C VAL A 41 -5.80 -11.32 -0.19
N TYR A 42 -6.15 -10.06 -0.41
CA TYR A 42 -6.07 -9.41 -1.71
C TYR A 42 -4.86 -8.48 -1.73
N ALA A 43 -4.10 -8.49 -2.83
CA ALA A 43 -3.04 -7.51 -3.05
C ALA A 43 -3.19 -6.88 -4.44
N ALA A 44 -3.12 -5.55 -4.49
CA ALA A 44 -3.16 -4.77 -5.72
C ALA A 44 -1.76 -4.66 -6.31
N GLU A 45 -1.58 -5.04 -7.57
CA GLU A 45 -0.29 -5.13 -8.24
C GLU A 45 -0.19 -4.14 -9.39
N GLN A 46 0.72 -3.18 -9.24
CA GLN A 46 0.74 -1.97 -10.07
C GLN A 46 1.15 -2.23 -11.51
N PHE A 47 2.13 -3.08 -11.77
CA PHE A 47 2.65 -3.26 -13.12
C PHE A 47 2.07 -4.47 -13.86
N SER A 48 1.54 -5.45 -13.16
CA SER A 48 0.74 -6.52 -13.79
C SER A 48 -0.72 -6.15 -14.01
N ASN A 49 -1.21 -5.05 -13.43
CA ASN A 49 -2.61 -4.60 -13.49
C ASN A 49 -3.59 -5.66 -12.98
N THR A 50 -3.22 -6.30 -11.89
CA THR A 50 -3.95 -7.43 -11.31
C THR A 50 -4.25 -7.20 -9.82
N VAL A 51 -5.14 -8.05 -9.31
CA VAL A 51 -5.29 -8.26 -7.87
C VAL A 51 -5.06 -9.74 -7.61
N SER A 52 -4.03 -10.09 -6.84
CA SER A 52 -3.84 -11.47 -6.39
C SER A 52 -4.83 -11.83 -5.29
N VAL A 53 -5.21 -13.11 -5.26
CA VAL A 53 -6.13 -13.69 -4.28
C VAL A 53 -5.41 -14.85 -3.60
N THR A 54 -5.17 -14.72 -2.30
CA THR A 54 -4.43 -15.68 -1.48
C THR A 54 -5.34 -16.28 -0.40
N ASP A 55 -5.28 -17.59 -0.24
CA ASP A 55 -5.85 -18.30 0.90
C ASP A 55 -4.92 -18.14 2.12
N PRO A 56 -5.38 -17.52 3.22
CA PRO A 56 -4.51 -17.25 4.36
C PRO A 56 -4.21 -18.46 5.23
N VAL A 57 -4.99 -19.53 5.15
CA VAL A 57 -4.74 -20.75 5.97
C VAL A 57 -3.44 -21.40 5.55
N ASP A 58 -3.30 -21.64 4.25
CA ASP A 58 -2.15 -22.31 3.65
C ASP A 58 -1.10 -21.34 3.14
N ASN A 59 -1.36 -20.02 3.21
CA ASN A 59 -0.56 -18.96 2.54
C ASN A 59 -0.37 -19.27 1.05
N ARG A 60 -1.43 -19.71 0.39
CA ARG A 60 -1.41 -20.21 -0.99
C ARG A 60 -2.09 -19.24 -1.93
N LEU A 61 -1.37 -18.81 -2.97
CA LEU A 61 -1.96 -18.07 -4.07
C LEU A 61 -3.02 -18.93 -4.78
N LEU A 62 -4.23 -18.39 -4.95
CA LEU A 62 -5.32 -19.03 -5.66
C LEU A 62 -5.37 -18.61 -7.15
N GLY A 63 -4.94 -17.41 -7.46
CA GLY A 63 -4.92 -16.84 -8.79
C GLY A 63 -5.07 -15.32 -8.78
N PHE A 64 -5.39 -14.75 -9.94
CA PHE A 64 -5.42 -13.31 -10.15
C PHE A 64 -6.76 -12.85 -10.75
N ILE A 65 -7.24 -11.71 -10.28
CA ILE A 65 -8.28 -10.93 -10.93
C ILE A 65 -7.56 -9.96 -11.89
N LYS A 66 -7.73 -10.12 -13.20
CA LYS A 66 -7.13 -9.23 -14.18
C LYS A 66 -8.02 -8.02 -14.42
N LEU A 67 -7.47 -6.82 -14.19
CA LEU A 67 -8.14 -5.56 -14.46
C LEU A 67 -7.67 -4.93 -15.78
N GLY A 68 -6.44 -5.18 -16.16
CA GLY A 68 -5.85 -4.76 -17.42
C GLY A 68 -4.81 -5.75 -17.92
N ASP A 69 -4.37 -5.56 -19.16
CA ASP A 69 -3.33 -6.38 -19.76
C ASP A 69 -1.99 -5.59 -19.75
N PRO A 70 -0.86 -6.16 -19.28
CA PRO A 70 0.44 -5.50 -19.32
C PRO A 70 1.04 -5.44 -20.74
N ALA A 71 0.28 -5.78 -21.78
CA ALA A 71 0.73 -5.73 -23.17
C ALA A 71 1.01 -4.28 -23.65
N PRO A 72 1.71 -4.11 -24.81
CA PRO A 72 2.12 -2.80 -25.34
C PRO A 72 0.97 -1.81 -25.55
N GLY A 73 -0.25 -2.29 -25.42
CA GLY A 73 -1.45 -1.47 -25.49
C GLY A 73 -1.60 -0.40 -24.44
N ASN A 74 -0.88 -0.41 -23.33
CA ASN A 74 -1.02 0.61 -22.28
C ASN A 74 -0.63 2.04 -22.72
N LEU A 75 0.08 2.16 -23.84
CA LEU A 75 0.39 3.43 -24.49
C LEU A 75 -0.37 3.63 -25.81
N SER A 76 -1.30 2.74 -26.13
CA SER A 76 -2.07 2.72 -27.36
C SER A 76 -3.54 3.04 -27.09
N PRO A 77 -4.24 3.80 -27.98
CA PRO A 77 -5.70 3.95 -27.90
C PRO A 77 -6.45 2.62 -28.03
N LEU A 78 -5.78 1.54 -28.42
CA LEU A 78 -6.34 0.19 -28.48
C LEU A 78 -6.25 -0.56 -27.14
N TYR A 79 -5.54 -0.02 -26.15
CA TYR A 79 -5.47 -0.63 -24.83
C TYR A 79 -6.86 -0.67 -24.18
N LYS A 80 -7.21 -1.83 -23.68
CA LYS A 80 -8.47 -2.07 -22.98
C LYS A 80 -8.15 -2.59 -21.58
N GLY A 81 -8.71 -1.93 -20.57
CA GLY A 81 -8.55 -2.32 -19.18
C GLY A 81 -7.97 -1.20 -18.30
N GLN A 82 -7.66 -1.55 -17.07
CA GLN A 82 -7.22 -0.62 -16.04
C GLN A 82 -5.70 -0.59 -15.92
N LEU A 83 -5.13 0.58 -15.63
CA LEU A 83 -3.69 0.81 -15.56
C LEU A 83 -3.26 1.21 -14.15
N LEU A 84 -2.11 0.69 -13.73
CA LEU A 84 -1.47 1.01 -12.47
C LEU A 84 -2.42 0.76 -11.29
N VAL A 85 -2.81 -0.49 -11.13
CA VAL A 85 -3.63 -0.98 -10.01
C VAL A 85 -2.87 -0.75 -8.70
N HIS A 86 -3.50 -0.10 -7.71
CA HIS A 86 -2.79 0.42 -6.55
C HIS A 86 -3.53 0.23 -5.24
N GLY A 87 -4.47 1.14 -4.93
CA GLY A 87 -5.19 1.15 -3.67
C GLY A 87 -6.35 0.16 -3.64
N LEU A 88 -6.69 -0.37 -2.48
CA LEU A 88 -7.87 -1.22 -2.34
C LEU A 88 -8.46 -1.17 -0.92
N GLY A 89 -9.78 -1.29 -0.85
CA GLY A 89 -10.53 -1.36 0.39
C GLY A 89 -11.73 -2.31 0.28
N ALA A 90 -12.03 -3.02 1.37
CA ALA A 90 -13.14 -3.95 1.43
C ALA A 90 -14.38 -3.31 2.09
N SER A 91 -15.58 -3.69 1.60
CA SER A 91 -16.83 -3.31 2.24
C SER A 91 -16.98 -3.94 3.64
N PRO A 92 -17.70 -3.28 4.58
CA PRO A 92 -17.90 -3.81 5.92
C PRO A 92 -18.65 -5.15 5.97
N ASP A 93 -19.45 -5.46 4.95
CA ASP A 93 -20.13 -6.74 4.79
C ASP A 93 -19.27 -7.82 4.12
N HIS A 94 -18.02 -7.48 3.75
CA HIS A 94 -17.01 -8.33 3.12
C HIS A 94 -17.35 -8.83 1.70
N LYS A 95 -18.38 -8.27 1.05
CA LYS A 95 -18.86 -8.74 -0.26
C LYS A 95 -18.33 -7.96 -1.45
N THR A 96 -17.69 -6.83 -1.20
CA THR A 96 -17.19 -5.96 -2.27
C THR A 96 -15.81 -5.45 -1.96
N LEU A 97 -14.94 -5.53 -2.96
CA LEU A 97 -13.64 -4.90 -2.95
C LEU A 97 -13.69 -3.68 -3.89
N ALA A 98 -13.24 -2.52 -3.44
CA ALA A 98 -13.01 -1.34 -4.26
C ALA A 98 -11.52 -1.26 -4.58
N VAL A 99 -11.15 -1.26 -5.85
CA VAL A 99 -9.76 -1.30 -6.33
C VAL A 99 -9.49 -0.10 -7.20
N VAL A 100 -8.52 0.71 -6.81
CA VAL A 100 -8.11 1.92 -7.53
C VAL A 100 -7.10 1.56 -8.62
N SER A 101 -7.28 2.16 -9.79
CA SER A 101 -6.32 2.16 -10.89
C SER A 101 -5.88 3.60 -11.18
N ILE A 102 -4.66 3.95 -10.73
CA ILE A 102 -4.14 5.33 -10.80
C ILE A 102 -4.06 5.81 -12.24
N GLY A 103 -3.52 4.99 -13.14
CA GLY A 103 -3.24 5.38 -14.53
C GLY A 103 -4.48 5.54 -15.40
N SER A 104 -5.57 4.86 -15.07
CA SER A 104 -6.86 4.98 -15.78
C SER A 104 -7.91 5.81 -15.05
N ASN A 105 -7.56 6.41 -13.91
CA ASN A 105 -8.46 7.27 -13.13
C ASN A 105 -9.77 6.55 -12.75
N ALA A 106 -9.68 5.31 -12.30
CA ALA A 106 -10.83 4.46 -12.10
C ALA A 106 -10.83 3.75 -10.75
N VAL A 107 -12.02 3.35 -10.31
CA VAL A 107 -12.27 2.43 -9.21
C VAL A 107 -13.10 1.26 -9.73
N SER A 108 -12.55 0.06 -9.66
CA SER A 108 -13.25 -1.19 -10.00
C SER A 108 -13.84 -1.82 -8.75
N PHE A 109 -15.12 -2.15 -8.79
CA PHE A 109 -15.84 -2.83 -7.73
C PHE A 109 -15.93 -4.32 -8.05
N ILE A 110 -15.41 -5.15 -7.15
CA ILE A 110 -15.26 -6.60 -7.34
C ILE A 110 -16.08 -7.33 -6.31
N ASP A 111 -16.81 -8.36 -6.74
CA ASP A 111 -17.48 -9.30 -5.85
C ASP A 111 -16.48 -10.28 -5.25
N THR A 112 -16.36 -10.34 -3.94
CA THR A 112 -15.38 -11.18 -3.24
C THR A 112 -15.68 -12.67 -3.33
N GLY A 113 -16.96 -13.03 -3.41
CA GLY A 113 -17.38 -14.45 -3.49
C GLY A 113 -17.09 -15.06 -4.85
N THR A 114 -17.17 -14.27 -5.92
CA THR A 114 -17.02 -14.72 -7.30
C THR A 114 -15.79 -14.15 -8.02
N ASN A 115 -15.10 -13.17 -7.45
CA ASN A 115 -13.99 -12.43 -8.06
C ASN A 115 -14.36 -11.69 -9.37
N ALA A 116 -15.64 -11.46 -9.61
CA ALA A 116 -16.13 -10.77 -10.81
C ALA A 116 -16.10 -9.26 -10.60
N VAL A 117 -15.66 -8.51 -11.60
CA VAL A 117 -15.82 -7.05 -11.64
C VAL A 117 -17.30 -6.73 -11.86
N LYS A 118 -17.93 -6.09 -10.88
CA LYS A 118 -19.34 -5.68 -10.92
C LYS A 118 -19.53 -4.36 -11.64
N HIS A 119 -18.62 -3.43 -11.44
CA HIS A 119 -18.70 -2.07 -11.99
C HIS A 119 -17.33 -1.40 -12.01
N THR A 120 -17.16 -0.39 -12.86
CA THR A 120 -16.01 0.51 -12.86
C THR A 120 -16.50 1.95 -12.93
N THR A 121 -16.11 2.75 -11.93
CA THR A 121 -16.42 4.19 -11.87
C THR A 121 -15.17 4.98 -12.16
N TYR A 122 -15.26 5.92 -13.11
CA TYR A 122 -14.18 6.85 -13.41
C TYR A 122 -14.30 8.09 -12.51
N VAL A 123 -13.17 8.52 -11.97
CA VAL A 123 -13.05 9.66 -11.06
C VAL A 123 -12.05 10.69 -11.61
N GLY A 124 -11.62 11.64 -10.81
CA GLY A 124 -10.58 12.60 -11.22
C GLY A 124 -9.18 11.99 -11.32
N ARG A 125 -8.19 12.84 -11.60
CA ARG A 125 -6.82 12.43 -11.93
C ARG A 125 -6.09 11.75 -10.77
N SER A 126 -5.39 10.67 -11.10
CA SER A 126 -4.50 9.95 -10.18
C SER A 126 -5.17 9.64 -8.83
N PRO A 127 -6.33 8.97 -8.81
CA PRO A 127 -6.91 8.49 -7.55
C PRO A 127 -5.90 7.57 -6.87
N HIS A 128 -5.92 7.52 -5.52
CA HIS A 128 -4.88 6.76 -4.83
C HIS A 128 -5.45 5.61 -4.00
N GLU A 129 -6.44 5.90 -3.15
CA GLU A 129 -7.09 4.90 -2.30
C GLU A 129 -8.61 5.05 -2.34
N ALA A 130 -9.31 3.94 -2.12
CA ALA A 130 -10.76 3.88 -2.11
C ALA A 130 -11.25 3.09 -0.89
N PHE A 131 -12.01 3.75 -0.02
CA PHE A 131 -12.39 3.17 1.23
C PHE A 131 -13.89 3.31 1.51
N PHE A 132 -14.50 2.23 1.99
CA PHE A 132 -15.89 2.24 2.42
C PHE A 132 -16.04 2.96 3.76
N THR A 133 -17.12 3.76 3.89
CA THR A 133 -17.53 4.24 5.20
C THR A 133 -17.90 3.06 6.11
N PRO A 134 -17.74 3.18 7.45
CA PRO A 134 -18.04 2.09 8.37
C PRO A 134 -19.48 1.54 8.31
N ASP A 135 -20.44 2.35 7.86
CA ASP A 135 -21.82 1.93 7.62
C ASP A 135 -22.04 1.26 6.25
N GLY A 136 -20.99 1.24 5.40
CA GLY A 136 -21.00 0.61 4.09
C GLY A 136 -21.79 1.33 3.01
N LYS A 137 -22.28 2.56 3.26
CA LYS A 137 -23.13 3.27 2.30
C LYS A 137 -22.36 4.03 1.23
N GLU A 138 -21.15 4.47 1.54
CA GLU A 138 -20.33 5.27 0.65
C GLU A 138 -18.94 4.68 0.49
N VAL A 139 -18.30 4.98 -0.65
CA VAL A 139 -16.88 4.78 -0.88
C VAL A 139 -16.25 6.14 -1.10
N TRP A 140 -15.28 6.48 -0.27
CA TRP A 140 -14.51 7.70 -0.39
C TRP A 140 -13.22 7.41 -1.13
N VAL A 141 -13.03 8.09 -2.26
CA VAL A 141 -11.84 7.94 -3.12
C VAL A 141 -11.01 9.20 -3.05
N THR A 142 -9.79 9.09 -2.57
CA THR A 142 -8.86 10.22 -2.58
C THR A 142 -8.37 10.48 -4.01
N VAL A 143 -8.68 11.64 -4.57
CA VAL A 143 -8.25 12.06 -5.91
C VAL A 143 -6.95 12.85 -5.78
N ARG A 144 -5.83 12.13 -5.65
CA ARG A 144 -4.52 12.69 -5.31
C ARG A 144 -3.99 13.70 -6.31
N GLY A 145 -4.29 13.54 -7.60
CA GLY A 145 -3.92 14.49 -8.64
C GLY A 145 -4.71 15.82 -8.63
N GLU A 146 -5.63 15.97 -7.67
CA GLU A 146 -6.51 17.13 -7.53
C GLU A 146 -6.66 17.53 -6.05
N ASN A 147 -7.77 18.14 -5.66
CA ASN A 147 -7.98 18.68 -4.32
C ASN A 147 -9.32 18.25 -3.69
N TYR A 148 -9.74 17.00 -3.93
CA TYR A 148 -11.01 16.53 -3.38
C TYR A 148 -11.03 15.01 -3.17
N ILE A 149 -11.99 14.59 -2.36
CA ILE A 149 -12.41 13.20 -2.24
C ILE A 149 -13.66 13.01 -3.09
N SER A 150 -13.68 12.04 -3.98
CA SER A 150 -14.88 11.60 -4.68
C SER A 150 -15.67 10.67 -3.75
N VAL A 151 -16.93 11.00 -3.51
CA VAL A 151 -17.85 10.20 -2.71
C VAL A 151 -18.76 9.42 -3.64
N ILE A 152 -18.65 8.10 -3.59
CA ILE A 152 -19.39 7.16 -4.44
C ILE A 152 -20.44 6.45 -3.58
N ASP A 153 -21.68 6.38 -4.04
CA ASP A 153 -22.73 5.56 -3.43
C ASP A 153 -22.37 4.07 -3.62
N ALA A 154 -22.25 3.32 -2.53
CA ALA A 154 -21.76 1.94 -2.57
C ALA A 154 -22.74 0.94 -3.21
N ARG A 155 -24.01 1.32 -3.42
CA ARG A 155 -25.05 0.49 -4.04
C ARG A 155 -25.15 0.72 -5.54
N THR A 156 -25.06 1.98 -5.97
CA THR A 156 -25.23 2.37 -7.39
C THR A 156 -23.91 2.56 -8.11
N TYR A 157 -22.81 2.68 -7.35
CA TYR A 157 -21.44 3.00 -7.82
C TYR A 157 -21.34 4.35 -8.53
N ALA A 158 -22.30 5.25 -8.36
CA ALA A 158 -22.29 6.60 -8.91
C ALA A 158 -21.58 7.58 -7.96
N GLU A 159 -20.81 8.54 -8.50
CA GLU A 159 -20.33 9.68 -7.73
C GLU A 159 -21.54 10.55 -7.32
N ILE A 160 -21.70 10.77 -6.02
CA ILE A 160 -22.83 11.53 -5.44
C ILE A 160 -22.40 12.86 -4.82
N ALA A 161 -21.13 13.03 -4.50
CA ALA A 161 -20.60 14.25 -3.93
C ALA A 161 -19.07 14.34 -4.10
N ARG A 162 -18.53 15.55 -3.88
CA ARG A 162 -17.10 15.80 -3.74
C ARG A 162 -16.85 16.59 -2.47
N ILE A 163 -15.88 16.16 -1.68
CA ILE A 163 -15.45 16.86 -0.48
C ILE A 163 -14.14 17.56 -0.81
N VAL A 164 -14.15 18.88 -0.81
CA VAL A 164 -12.96 19.68 -1.09
C VAL A 164 -11.95 19.55 0.05
N THR A 165 -10.71 19.25 -0.30
CA THR A 165 -9.57 19.12 0.61
C THR A 165 -8.42 20.03 0.15
N PRO A 166 -7.36 20.19 0.93
CA PRO A 166 -6.08 20.66 0.38
C PRO A 166 -5.62 19.76 -0.77
N ALA A 167 -4.85 20.32 -1.71
CA ALA A 167 -4.39 19.57 -2.89
C ALA A 167 -3.62 18.30 -2.50
N GLY A 168 -3.85 17.23 -3.24
CA GLY A 168 -3.15 15.97 -3.08
C GLY A 168 -3.63 15.10 -1.90
N PRO A 169 -4.95 14.90 -1.68
CA PRO A 169 -5.39 13.94 -0.68
C PRO A 169 -4.81 12.55 -1.02
N GLY A 170 -3.99 12.00 -0.11
CA GLY A 170 -3.28 10.76 -0.36
C GLY A 170 -4.10 9.54 0.03
N MET A 171 -4.50 9.47 1.28
CA MET A 171 -5.26 8.34 1.82
C MET A 171 -6.30 8.81 2.83
N THR A 172 -7.40 8.09 2.92
CA THR A 172 -8.45 8.27 3.93
C THR A 172 -8.54 7.04 4.82
N ILE A 173 -8.76 7.22 6.11
CA ILE A 173 -9.18 6.17 7.03
C ILE A 173 -10.32 6.69 7.90
N PHE A 174 -11.22 5.82 8.34
CA PHE A 174 -12.33 6.21 9.19
C PHE A 174 -12.10 5.83 10.66
N SER A 175 -12.65 6.63 11.56
CA SER A 175 -12.78 6.20 12.96
C SER A 175 -13.69 4.97 13.06
N PRO A 176 -13.42 4.05 14.01
CA PRO A 176 -14.23 2.82 14.14
C PRO A 176 -15.72 3.05 14.39
N ASP A 177 -16.10 4.23 14.92
CA ASP A 177 -17.49 4.63 15.12
C ASP A 177 -18.12 5.33 13.89
N GLY A 178 -17.35 5.51 12.81
CA GLY A 178 -17.81 6.15 11.59
C GLY A 178 -18.00 7.67 11.65
N ARG A 179 -17.63 8.31 12.77
CA ARG A 179 -17.85 9.76 12.93
C ARG A 179 -16.85 10.58 12.13
N TYR A 180 -15.60 10.19 12.09
CA TYR A 180 -14.52 10.95 11.47
C TYR A 180 -13.86 10.19 10.32
N GLY A 181 -13.56 10.92 9.23
CA GLY A 181 -12.62 10.52 8.20
C GLY A 181 -11.32 11.31 8.37
N TYR A 182 -10.19 10.63 8.45
CA TYR A 182 -8.87 11.24 8.54
C TYR A 182 -8.19 11.14 7.19
N VAL A 183 -7.78 12.27 6.63
CA VAL A 183 -7.26 12.36 5.27
C VAL A 183 -5.88 12.99 5.29
N CYS A 184 -4.85 12.21 5.08
CA CYS A 184 -3.51 12.75 4.96
C CYS A 184 -3.19 13.21 3.53
N SER A 185 -2.32 14.20 3.39
CA SER A 185 -1.97 14.77 2.09
C SER A 185 -0.64 14.24 1.57
N SER A 186 -0.54 14.14 0.24
CA SER A 186 0.72 13.87 -0.46
C SER A 186 1.45 15.14 -0.89
N PHE A 187 0.78 16.30 -0.91
CA PHE A 187 1.36 17.54 -1.45
C PHE A 187 1.30 18.72 -0.49
N ASN A 188 0.55 18.63 0.59
CA ASN A 188 0.46 19.65 1.62
C ASN A 188 0.91 19.09 2.98
N PRO A 189 1.55 19.89 3.84
CA PRO A 189 2.02 19.45 5.14
C PRO A 189 0.89 19.41 6.18
N GLU A 190 -0.28 18.86 5.83
CA GLU A 190 -1.39 18.72 6.75
C GLU A 190 -2.25 17.47 6.49
N THR A 191 -2.74 16.88 7.57
CA THR A 191 -3.82 15.90 7.60
C THR A 191 -5.10 16.60 8.02
N VAL A 192 -6.18 16.46 7.27
CA VAL A 192 -7.49 17.00 7.64
C VAL A 192 -8.35 15.93 8.29
N VAL A 193 -9.20 16.35 9.24
CA VAL A 193 -10.22 15.51 9.86
C VAL A 193 -11.58 16.00 9.39
N ILE A 194 -12.37 15.10 8.85
CA ILE A 194 -13.69 15.38 8.26
C ILE A 194 -14.77 14.71 9.12
N ASP A 195 -15.79 15.44 9.48
CA ASP A 195 -17.03 14.84 9.98
C ASP A 195 -17.72 14.14 8.82
N VAL A 196 -17.92 12.81 8.94
CA VAL A 196 -18.39 11.97 7.84
C VAL A 196 -19.84 12.34 7.45
N ALA A 197 -20.69 12.59 8.43
CA ALA A 197 -22.10 12.89 8.19
C ALA A 197 -22.30 14.28 7.55
N ALA A 198 -21.54 15.28 8.01
CA ALA A 198 -21.58 16.63 7.48
C ALA A 198 -20.76 16.80 6.20
N ARG A 199 -19.77 15.93 5.96
CA ARG A 199 -18.74 16.05 4.91
C ARG A 199 -17.95 17.36 5.00
N GLU A 200 -17.69 17.83 6.21
CA GLU A 200 -17.01 19.09 6.49
C GLU A 200 -15.69 18.85 7.26
N ILE A 201 -14.68 19.67 6.98
CA ILE A 201 -13.42 19.63 7.73
C ILE A 201 -13.64 20.22 9.11
N VAL A 202 -13.43 19.41 10.14
CA VAL A 202 -13.61 19.77 11.57
C VAL A 202 -12.30 19.82 12.35
N GLY A 203 -11.19 19.41 11.73
CA GLY A 203 -9.87 19.42 12.37
C GLY A 203 -8.73 19.39 11.38
N ARG A 204 -7.53 19.77 11.86
CA ARG A 204 -6.29 19.76 11.07
C ARG A 204 -5.13 19.34 11.94
N VAL A 205 -4.25 18.51 11.42
CA VAL A 205 -3.03 18.05 12.06
C VAL A 205 -1.84 18.36 11.16
N THR A 206 -0.87 19.09 11.66
CA THR A 206 0.34 19.46 10.88
C THR A 206 1.20 18.23 10.63
N GLN A 207 1.65 18.07 9.39
CA GLN A 207 2.64 17.06 8.96
C GLN A 207 4.04 17.69 8.90
N PRO A 208 5.09 17.03 9.40
CA PRO A 208 6.47 17.48 9.20
C PRO A 208 6.94 17.54 7.75
N SER A 209 6.25 16.85 6.85
CA SER A 209 6.51 16.81 5.41
C SER A 209 5.20 16.61 4.66
N PRO A 210 5.06 17.11 3.42
CA PRO A 210 3.82 16.96 2.66
C PRO A 210 3.50 15.53 2.22
N PHE A 211 4.50 14.63 2.08
CA PHE A 211 4.26 13.33 1.45
C PHE A 211 3.89 12.22 2.44
N CYS A 212 2.58 12.06 2.66
CA CYS A 212 2.00 10.95 3.43
C CYS A 212 1.51 9.83 2.50
N PRO A 213 2.17 8.66 2.48
CA PRO A 213 1.71 7.50 1.71
C PRO A 213 0.56 6.74 2.38
N ASN A 214 0.48 6.79 3.73
CA ASN A 214 -0.50 5.97 4.45
C ASN A 214 -0.91 6.58 5.79
N ILE A 215 -2.15 6.30 6.18
CA ILE A 215 -2.75 6.66 7.47
C ILE A 215 -3.62 5.50 7.97
N ALA A 216 -3.59 5.22 9.27
CA ALA A 216 -4.40 4.18 9.89
C ALA A 216 -4.89 4.60 11.28
N ALA A 217 -6.09 4.14 11.65
CA ALA A 217 -6.67 4.33 12.97
C ALA A 217 -6.49 3.07 13.82
N THR A 218 -6.22 3.25 15.11
CA THR A 218 -6.14 2.13 16.06
C THR A 218 -7.50 1.45 16.22
N PRO A 219 -7.55 0.12 16.43
CA PRO A 219 -8.80 -0.63 16.56
C PRO A 219 -9.71 -0.17 17.70
N ASP A 220 -9.13 0.45 18.74
CA ASP A 220 -9.87 1.05 19.85
C ASP A 220 -10.38 2.49 19.57
N GLY A 221 -9.98 3.05 18.40
CA GLY A 221 -10.34 4.42 18.01
C GLY A 221 -9.73 5.51 18.86
N ALA A 222 -8.63 5.23 19.60
CA ALA A 222 -7.96 6.20 20.45
C ALA A 222 -6.94 7.05 19.70
N GLN A 223 -6.24 6.46 18.73
CA GLN A 223 -5.16 7.10 18.00
C GLN A 223 -5.31 6.93 16.50
N VAL A 224 -4.68 7.84 15.76
CA VAL A 224 -4.46 7.74 14.33
C VAL A 224 -2.99 7.97 14.07
N TRP A 225 -2.39 7.12 13.24
CA TRP A 225 -1.00 7.25 12.84
C TRP A 225 -0.91 7.44 11.34
N PHE A 226 -0.04 8.33 10.91
CA PHE A 226 0.33 8.47 9.50
C PHE A 226 1.84 8.40 9.31
N THR A 227 2.24 7.98 8.12
CA THR A 227 3.64 7.84 7.73
C THR A 227 4.07 8.98 6.82
N LEU A 228 5.36 9.29 6.80
CA LEU A 228 5.97 10.35 6.00
C LEU A 228 7.20 9.81 5.27
N LYS A 229 7.01 9.48 3.99
CA LYS A 229 7.99 8.77 3.16
C LYS A 229 9.28 9.58 2.94
N ASP A 230 9.15 10.89 2.71
CA ASP A 230 10.27 11.77 2.35
C ASP A 230 11.25 12.03 3.49
N VAL A 231 10.75 12.02 4.73
CA VAL A 231 11.53 12.35 5.92
C VAL A 231 11.75 11.12 6.83
N GLY A 232 11.22 9.96 6.44
CA GLY A 232 11.41 8.72 7.19
C GLY A 232 10.80 8.74 8.58
N LYS A 233 9.59 9.30 8.73
CA LYS A 233 8.93 9.47 10.03
C LYS A 233 7.54 8.84 10.06
N ALA A 234 7.04 8.62 11.28
CA ALA A 234 5.62 8.37 11.54
C ALA A 234 5.13 9.34 12.63
N VAL A 235 3.88 9.75 12.54
CA VAL A 235 3.24 10.66 13.50
C VAL A 235 2.00 9.99 14.06
N ALA A 236 1.87 9.96 15.38
CA ALA A 236 0.70 9.53 16.11
C ALA A 236 -0.04 10.76 16.66
N PHE A 237 -1.37 10.79 16.55
CA PHE A 237 -2.20 11.85 17.10
C PHE A 237 -3.51 11.29 17.72
N ASN A 238 -4.14 12.05 18.58
CA ASN A 238 -5.43 11.69 19.18
C ASN A 238 -6.51 11.63 18.11
N ALA A 239 -7.25 10.51 18.05
CA ALA A 239 -8.36 10.34 17.12
C ALA A 239 -9.59 11.23 17.45
N ARG A 240 -9.59 11.93 18.56
CA ARG A 240 -10.67 12.79 19.05
C ARG A 240 -10.20 14.23 19.18
N PRO A 241 -11.14 15.21 19.12
CA PRO A 241 -10.77 16.61 19.35
C PRO A 241 -10.02 16.79 20.67
N PRO A 242 -9.02 17.64 20.69
CA PRO A 242 -8.59 18.58 19.66
C PRO A 242 -7.57 18.01 18.65
N PHE A 243 -7.45 16.68 18.47
CA PHE A 243 -6.59 15.99 17.51
C PHE A 243 -5.09 16.28 17.69
N ASN A 244 -4.66 16.41 18.94
CA ASN A 244 -3.27 16.74 19.26
C ASN A 244 -2.30 15.63 18.85
N VAL A 245 -1.15 16.03 18.28
CA VAL A 245 -0.02 15.14 18.05
C VAL A 245 0.47 14.59 19.40
N LEU A 246 0.59 13.28 19.47
CA LEU A 246 1.07 12.55 20.65
C LEU A 246 2.57 12.28 20.54
N LYS A 247 3.02 11.87 19.34
CA LYS A 247 4.40 11.49 19.10
C LYS A 247 4.76 11.63 17.62
N THR A 248 6.00 12.05 17.37
CA THR A 248 6.68 11.89 16.09
C THR A 248 7.84 10.92 16.29
N LEU A 249 7.91 9.89 15.44
CA LEU A 249 8.90 8.82 15.51
C LEU A 249 9.83 8.90 14.30
N ASP A 250 11.12 8.68 14.54
CA ASP A 250 12.11 8.44 13.48
C ASP A 250 12.08 6.97 13.12
N ILE A 251 11.75 6.66 11.87
CA ILE A 251 11.55 5.30 11.36
C ILE A 251 12.69 4.92 10.42
N GLY A 252 12.80 5.60 9.29
CA GLY A 252 13.85 5.33 8.29
C GLY A 252 13.43 5.69 6.86
N PRO A 253 14.36 5.60 5.91
CA PRO A 253 14.12 6.00 4.53
C PRO A 253 13.00 5.15 3.89
N ILE A 254 12.17 5.79 3.09
CA ILE A 254 11.02 5.16 2.41
C ILE A 254 10.09 4.48 3.43
N THR A 255 9.72 5.20 4.50
CA THR A 255 8.66 4.77 5.41
C THR A 255 7.33 4.77 4.63
N ASN A 256 6.72 3.60 4.48
CA ASN A 256 5.53 3.43 3.66
C ASN A 256 4.25 3.33 4.50
N HIS A 257 3.80 2.14 4.85
CA HIS A 257 2.50 1.92 5.48
C HIS A 257 2.62 1.66 6.98
N VAL A 258 1.56 1.97 7.72
CA VAL A 258 1.33 1.58 9.11
C VAL A 258 0.00 0.85 9.22
N ASN A 259 -0.05 -0.18 10.04
CA ASN A 259 -1.30 -0.81 10.46
C ASN A 259 -1.15 -1.41 11.86
N PHE A 260 -2.26 -1.81 12.48
CA PHE A 260 -2.28 -2.18 13.88
C PHE A 260 -2.69 -3.62 14.11
N VAL A 261 -2.08 -4.22 15.12
CA VAL A 261 -2.48 -5.52 15.67
C VAL A 261 -2.78 -5.35 17.15
N ARG A 262 -3.85 -5.97 17.61
CA ARG A 262 -4.16 -6.12 19.03
C ARG A 262 -4.01 -7.58 19.43
N THR A 263 -3.17 -7.81 20.42
CA THR A 263 -2.92 -9.13 21.01
C THR A 263 -3.17 -9.09 22.52
N ALA A 264 -3.09 -10.22 23.20
CA ALA A 264 -3.13 -10.28 24.67
C ALA A 264 -2.01 -9.47 25.33
N LYS A 265 -0.90 -9.20 24.62
CA LYS A 265 0.25 -8.42 25.11
C LYS A 265 0.10 -6.90 24.92
N GLY A 266 -0.98 -6.44 24.30
CA GLY A 266 -1.24 -5.03 24.00
C GLY A 266 -1.52 -4.77 22.53
N GLN A 267 -1.50 -3.48 22.16
CA GLN A 267 -1.72 -3.01 20.80
C GLN A 267 -0.39 -2.52 20.21
N PHE A 268 -0.14 -2.94 18.97
CA PHE A 268 1.13 -2.68 18.28
C PHE A 268 0.89 -2.06 16.92
N ALA A 269 1.71 -1.08 16.57
CA ALA A 269 1.83 -0.51 15.23
C ALA A 269 2.95 -1.23 14.48
N TYR A 270 2.66 -1.78 13.31
CA TYR A 270 3.61 -2.35 12.37
C TYR A 270 3.82 -1.35 11.24
N ILE A 271 5.07 -0.98 10.97
CA ILE A 271 5.42 0.06 9.99
C ILE A 271 6.41 -0.51 8.98
N THR A 272 6.07 -0.45 7.69
CA THR A 272 6.98 -0.86 6.62
C THR A 272 8.03 0.22 6.34
N VAL A 273 9.29 -0.19 6.28
CA VAL A 273 10.44 0.67 6.00
C VAL A 273 11.11 0.19 4.72
N GLY A 274 10.63 0.71 3.59
CA GLY A 274 11.02 0.25 2.26
C GLY A 274 12.51 0.33 2.00
N GLY A 275 13.16 1.40 2.45
CA GLY A 275 14.59 1.60 2.24
C GLY A 275 15.50 0.74 3.11
N LYS A 276 14.93 0.02 4.10
CA LYS A 276 15.67 -0.91 4.95
C LYS A 276 15.23 -2.36 4.77
N ASN A 277 14.24 -2.62 3.91
CA ASN A 277 13.71 -3.96 3.69
C ASN A 277 13.19 -4.64 4.97
N GLU A 278 12.58 -3.86 5.86
CA GLU A 278 12.14 -4.29 7.18
C GLU A 278 10.76 -3.77 7.56
N VAL A 279 10.15 -4.40 8.55
CA VAL A 279 8.99 -3.90 9.29
C VAL A 279 9.44 -3.60 10.71
N GLN A 280 9.16 -2.40 11.20
CA GLN A 280 9.38 -2.02 12.59
C GLN A 280 8.08 -2.11 13.37
N VAL A 281 8.16 -2.57 14.62
CA VAL A 281 7.00 -2.79 15.50
C VAL A 281 7.13 -1.90 16.73
N PHE A 282 6.08 -1.13 16.99
CA PHE A 282 6.01 -0.20 18.13
C PHE A 282 4.79 -0.50 19.01
N ARG A 283 4.93 -0.35 20.31
CA ARG A 283 3.79 -0.29 21.20
C ARG A 283 3.02 1.02 20.96
N THR A 284 1.70 0.99 21.08
CA THR A 284 0.89 2.22 20.91
C THR A 284 0.71 3.01 22.21
N ASP A 285 0.95 2.41 23.37
CA ASP A 285 0.78 3.02 24.69
C ASP A 285 1.95 3.93 25.10
N ASP A 286 3.19 3.54 24.75
CA ASP A 286 4.40 4.27 25.12
C ASP A 286 5.33 4.61 23.95
N PHE A 287 4.95 4.19 22.73
CA PHE A 287 5.70 4.41 21.47
C PHE A 287 7.08 3.73 21.43
N THR A 288 7.35 2.76 22.30
CA THR A 288 8.61 2.02 22.29
C THR A 288 8.67 1.03 21.11
N LYS A 289 9.83 0.98 20.43
CA LYS A 289 10.09 -0.02 19.42
C LYS A 289 10.43 -1.36 20.08
N VAL A 290 9.65 -2.40 19.73
CA VAL A 290 9.77 -3.74 20.33
C VAL A 290 10.36 -4.78 19.39
N ALA A 291 10.31 -4.55 18.06
CA ALA A 291 10.91 -5.45 17.09
C ALA A 291 11.30 -4.72 15.80
N THR A 292 12.27 -5.32 15.10
CA THR A 292 12.63 -5.02 13.72
C THR A 292 12.67 -6.35 12.98
N ILE A 293 11.90 -6.49 11.91
CA ILE A 293 11.67 -7.74 11.20
C ILE A 293 12.15 -7.58 9.75
N PRO A 294 13.26 -8.20 9.35
CA PRO A 294 13.65 -8.28 7.94
C PRO A 294 12.57 -9.01 7.14
N VAL A 295 12.10 -8.43 6.01
CA VAL A 295 10.99 -9.02 5.24
C VAL A 295 11.30 -9.25 3.77
N GLY A 296 12.11 -8.44 3.14
CA GLY A 296 12.42 -8.52 1.71
C GLY A 296 12.37 -7.15 1.04
N LYS A 297 12.62 -7.11 -0.27
CA LYS A 297 12.91 -5.87 -1.00
C LYS A 297 11.67 -4.96 -1.13
N LEU A 298 11.82 -3.73 -0.65
CA LEU A 298 10.85 -2.62 -0.71
C LEU A 298 9.48 -3.01 -0.15
N PRO A 299 9.33 -3.30 1.16
CA PRO A 299 8.03 -3.49 1.78
C PRO A 299 7.19 -2.20 1.65
N HIS A 300 5.95 -2.36 1.20
CA HIS A 300 5.00 -1.27 0.95
C HIS A 300 3.74 -1.42 1.79
N GLY A 301 2.64 -1.91 1.22
CA GLY A 301 1.39 -2.11 1.94
C GLY A 301 1.49 -3.25 2.96
N LEU A 302 0.73 -3.14 4.04
CA LEU A 302 0.58 -4.23 5.01
C LEU A 302 -0.84 -4.28 5.57
N TRP A 303 -1.29 -5.51 5.89
CA TRP A 303 -2.61 -5.70 6.49
C TRP A 303 -2.63 -6.91 7.43
N PRO A 304 -3.22 -6.77 8.65
CA PRO A 304 -3.33 -7.88 9.59
C PRO A 304 -4.46 -8.85 9.20
N SER A 305 -4.33 -10.10 9.61
CA SER A 305 -5.42 -11.07 9.61
C SER A 305 -6.53 -10.64 10.59
N GLY A 306 -7.73 -11.19 10.39
CA GLY A 306 -8.88 -10.86 11.21
C GLY A 306 -8.73 -11.18 12.69
N ASP A 307 -7.91 -12.18 13.04
CA ASP A 307 -7.55 -12.58 14.40
C ASP A 307 -6.30 -11.85 14.96
N GLY A 308 -5.60 -11.08 14.11
CA GLY A 308 -4.37 -10.42 14.48
C GLY A 308 -3.16 -11.35 14.63
N ALA A 309 -3.29 -12.64 14.31
CA ALA A 309 -2.19 -13.61 14.45
C ALA A 309 -1.12 -13.43 13.36
N ARG A 310 -1.48 -12.81 12.23
CA ARG A 310 -0.59 -12.61 11.09
C ARG A 310 -0.66 -11.19 10.56
N ILE A 311 0.43 -10.77 9.92
CA ILE A 311 0.46 -9.59 9.05
C ILE A 311 1.01 -9.99 7.69
N TYR A 312 0.30 -9.59 6.64
CA TYR A 312 0.72 -9.72 5.25
C TYR A 312 1.36 -8.41 4.81
N VAL A 313 2.52 -8.51 4.16
CA VAL A 313 3.33 -7.36 3.72
C VAL A 313 3.64 -7.51 2.24
N GLY A 314 3.25 -6.54 1.41
CA GLY A 314 3.60 -6.49 0.00
C GLY A 314 5.06 -6.09 -0.19
N LEU A 315 5.81 -6.90 -0.95
CA LEU A 315 7.21 -6.66 -1.29
C LEU A 315 7.29 -6.17 -2.74
N GLU A 316 7.29 -4.86 -2.91
CA GLU A 316 7.14 -4.18 -4.19
C GLU A 316 8.23 -4.57 -5.21
N ASN A 317 9.48 -4.74 -4.75
CA ASN A 317 10.61 -5.13 -5.59
C ASN A 317 10.99 -6.62 -5.43
N ALA A 318 10.03 -7.47 -5.06
CA ALA A 318 10.21 -8.92 -4.99
C ALA A 318 8.99 -9.71 -5.48
N ASP A 319 7.91 -9.02 -5.92
CA ASP A 319 6.67 -9.62 -6.44
C ASP A 319 6.11 -10.72 -5.51
N ALA A 320 6.10 -10.45 -4.22
CA ALA A 320 5.70 -11.40 -3.19
C ALA A 320 4.99 -10.73 -2.02
N LEU A 321 4.26 -11.53 -1.23
CA LEU A 321 3.83 -11.17 0.11
C LEU A 321 4.72 -11.88 1.12
N ALA A 322 5.24 -11.15 2.11
CA ALA A 322 5.79 -11.75 3.32
C ALA A 322 4.67 -11.91 4.35
N VAL A 323 4.62 -13.06 5.02
CA VAL A 323 3.66 -13.35 6.10
C VAL A 323 4.41 -13.35 7.42
N ILE A 324 4.06 -12.41 8.30
CA ILE A 324 4.66 -12.28 9.63
C ILE A 324 3.73 -12.92 10.65
N ASP A 325 4.26 -13.80 11.48
CA ASP A 325 3.61 -14.26 12.72
C ASP A 325 3.78 -13.21 13.81
N THR A 326 2.68 -12.68 14.35
CA THR A 326 2.71 -11.56 15.29
C THR A 326 3.08 -11.98 16.73
N ALA A 327 2.98 -13.26 17.07
CA ALA A 327 3.37 -13.77 18.38
C ALA A 327 4.90 -13.82 18.51
N THR A 328 5.59 -14.13 17.41
CA THR A 328 7.04 -14.30 17.36
C THR A 328 7.77 -13.14 16.66
N ASN A 329 7.04 -12.28 15.93
CA ASN A 329 7.60 -11.24 15.06
C ASN A 329 8.61 -11.80 14.04
N LYS A 330 8.26 -12.91 13.38
CA LYS A 330 9.10 -13.56 12.36
C LYS A 330 8.30 -13.78 11.08
N VAL A 331 9.00 -13.70 9.95
CA VAL A 331 8.43 -14.13 8.67
C VAL A 331 8.31 -15.66 8.68
N VAL A 332 7.12 -16.16 8.37
CA VAL A 332 6.80 -17.60 8.36
C VAL A 332 6.52 -18.13 6.96
N ALA A 333 6.22 -17.26 6.00
CA ALA A 333 5.98 -17.65 4.62
C ALA A 333 6.23 -16.48 3.66
N TYR A 334 6.48 -16.84 2.39
CA TYR A 334 6.41 -15.92 1.26
C TYR A 334 5.42 -16.47 0.24
N VAL A 335 4.56 -15.61 -0.27
CA VAL A 335 3.57 -15.96 -1.30
C VAL A 335 3.91 -15.19 -2.57
N PRO A 336 4.27 -15.85 -3.68
CA PRO A 336 4.49 -15.15 -4.94
C PRO A 336 3.17 -14.55 -5.44
N VAL A 337 3.22 -13.30 -5.91
CA VAL A 337 2.06 -12.54 -6.40
C VAL A 337 2.37 -11.84 -7.73
N GLY A 338 1.56 -10.88 -8.15
CA GLY A 338 1.85 -10.08 -9.34
C GLY A 338 2.90 -8.99 -9.08
N GLN A 339 3.17 -8.20 -10.12
CA GLN A 339 4.27 -7.24 -10.14
C GLN A 339 3.98 -6.00 -9.29
N ALA A 340 4.89 -5.69 -8.39
CA ALA A 340 4.87 -4.53 -7.50
C ALA A 340 3.58 -4.43 -6.67
N PRO A 341 3.37 -5.33 -5.68
CA PRO A 341 2.22 -5.26 -4.79
C PRO A 341 2.27 -3.99 -3.93
N GLN A 342 1.20 -3.18 -4.00
CA GLN A 342 1.09 -1.87 -3.37
C GLN A 342 0.23 -1.93 -2.10
N ALA A 343 -1.09 -1.99 -2.24
CA ALA A 343 -2.01 -2.09 -1.12
C ALA A 343 -2.50 -3.52 -0.92
N LEU A 344 -2.82 -3.83 0.33
CA LEU A 344 -3.37 -5.13 0.74
C LEU A 344 -4.67 -4.94 1.51
N SER A 345 -5.51 -5.97 1.49
CA SER A 345 -6.65 -6.12 2.39
C SER A 345 -6.85 -7.58 2.77
N TYR A 346 -7.05 -7.84 4.05
CA TYR A 346 -7.53 -9.13 4.54
C TYR A 346 -9.05 -9.04 4.70
N VAL A 347 -9.76 -9.94 4.06
CA VAL A 347 -11.23 -9.97 4.08
C VAL A 347 -11.70 -11.28 4.71
N PRO A 348 -12.15 -11.24 5.97
CA PRO A 348 -12.72 -12.41 6.61
C PRO A 348 -14.01 -12.83 5.92
N ASP A 349 -14.28 -14.14 5.87
CA ASP A 349 -15.49 -14.70 5.27
C ASP A 349 -15.83 -14.13 3.88
N ALA A 350 -14.80 -13.80 3.09
CA ALA A 350 -14.96 -13.24 1.74
C ALA A 350 -15.73 -14.18 0.80
N VAL A 351 -15.61 -15.50 1.04
CA VAL A 351 -16.23 -16.55 0.24
C VAL A 351 -17.35 -17.19 1.03
N PRO A 352 -18.63 -16.97 0.68
CA PRO A 352 -19.74 -17.56 1.42
C PRO A 352 -19.84 -19.06 1.23
N GLU A 353 -19.53 -19.59 0.02
CA GLU A 353 -19.65 -21.00 -0.35
C GLU A 353 -18.60 -21.41 -1.38
N GLY A 354 -18.18 -22.67 -1.33
CA GLY A 354 -17.24 -23.26 -2.29
C GLY A 354 -15.80 -22.77 -2.17
N PRO A 355 -14.96 -23.00 -3.18
CA PRO A 355 -13.54 -22.67 -3.14
C PRO A 355 -13.23 -21.18 -3.39
N GLY A 356 -14.20 -20.39 -3.88
CA GLY A 356 -14.02 -18.96 -4.20
C GLY A 356 -12.94 -18.67 -5.25
N THR A 357 -12.80 -19.57 -6.23
CA THR A 357 -11.80 -19.44 -7.31
C THR A 357 -12.39 -19.05 -8.66
N GLN A 358 -13.69 -18.76 -8.71
CA GLN A 358 -14.37 -18.33 -9.93
C GLN A 358 -13.71 -17.05 -10.47
N ASN A 359 -13.63 -16.95 -11.78
CA ASN A 359 -13.03 -15.82 -12.52
C ASN A 359 -11.55 -15.54 -12.23
N LEU A 360 -10.88 -16.36 -11.41
CA LEU A 360 -9.43 -16.25 -11.25
C LEU A 360 -8.71 -16.79 -12.48
N GLN A 361 -7.61 -16.11 -12.82
CA GLN A 361 -6.79 -16.43 -13.97
C GLN A 361 -5.33 -16.59 -13.54
N PRO A 362 -4.48 -17.28 -14.33
CA PRO A 362 -3.04 -17.26 -14.13
C PRO A 362 -2.47 -15.87 -14.47
N LEU A 363 -1.35 -15.50 -13.87
CA LEU A 363 -0.69 -14.21 -14.11
C LEU A 363 -0.26 -14.05 -15.58
N GLY A 364 0.19 -15.13 -16.20
CA GLY A 364 0.63 -15.12 -17.61
C GLY A 364 1.87 -14.23 -17.80
N LYS A 365 1.85 -13.40 -18.86
CA LYS A 365 2.96 -12.48 -19.18
C LYS A 365 3.23 -11.41 -18.12
N GLY A 366 2.25 -11.11 -17.25
CA GLY A 366 2.41 -10.17 -16.15
C GLY A 366 3.42 -10.59 -15.07
N GLY A 367 3.98 -11.81 -15.15
CA GLY A 367 5.02 -12.30 -14.23
C GLY A 367 6.47 -12.07 -14.72
N ALA A 368 6.68 -11.44 -15.86
CA ALA A 368 8.00 -11.29 -16.45
C ALA A 368 8.73 -10.03 -15.93
N ALA A 369 9.10 -10.01 -14.66
CA ALA A 369 9.95 -8.98 -14.07
C ALA A 369 11.39 -9.49 -13.90
N ALA A 370 12.36 -8.55 -13.84
CA ALA A 370 13.73 -8.83 -13.44
C ALA A 370 14.08 -7.96 -12.24
N HIS A 371 14.66 -8.57 -11.21
CA HIS A 371 15.05 -7.89 -9.98
C HIS A 371 16.56 -7.82 -9.88
N LEU A 372 17.08 -6.63 -9.61
CA LEU A 372 18.50 -6.33 -9.49
C LEU A 372 18.75 -5.54 -8.20
N VAL A 373 20.01 -5.51 -7.78
CA VAL A 373 20.45 -4.71 -6.64
C VAL A 373 21.71 -3.93 -7.00
N LEU A 374 21.88 -2.76 -6.39
CA LEU A 374 23.08 -1.96 -6.49
C LEU A 374 23.68 -1.84 -5.08
N GLY A 375 24.99 -1.98 -5.02
CA GLY A 375 25.81 -1.81 -3.82
C GLY A 375 26.83 -0.69 -3.97
N PRO A 376 27.59 -0.38 -2.91
CA PRO A 376 28.67 0.59 -2.97
C PRO A 376 29.73 0.20 -4.01
N VAL A 377 30.33 1.20 -4.66
CA VAL A 377 31.46 0.98 -5.55
C VAL A 377 32.63 0.37 -4.76
N GLY A 378 33.27 -0.67 -5.31
CA GLY A 378 34.30 -1.41 -4.63
C GLY A 378 33.82 -2.65 -3.87
N GLY A 379 32.53 -2.84 -3.74
CA GLY A 379 31.95 -3.99 -3.05
C GLY A 379 32.05 -3.90 -1.53
N GLY A 380 31.37 -4.80 -0.85
CA GLY A 380 31.37 -4.90 0.62
C GLY A 380 30.32 -3.96 1.25
N GLY A 381 29.40 -4.52 2.02
CA GLY A 381 28.35 -3.78 2.70
C GLY A 381 26.94 -4.14 2.22
N GLU A 382 25.98 -3.40 2.73
CA GLU A 382 24.56 -3.58 2.36
C GLU A 382 24.33 -3.16 0.90
N GLU A 383 23.37 -3.80 0.26
CA GLU A 383 22.85 -3.43 -1.07
C GLU A 383 21.69 -2.43 -0.90
N PRO A 384 22.00 -1.12 -0.83
CA PRO A 384 21.01 -0.14 -0.43
C PRO A 384 19.94 0.14 -1.49
N THR A 385 20.17 -0.28 -2.74
CA THR A 385 19.26 -0.01 -3.84
C THR A 385 18.74 -1.31 -4.44
N SER A 386 17.41 -1.45 -4.49
CA SER A 386 16.73 -2.50 -5.24
C SER A 386 16.10 -1.94 -6.50
N VAL A 387 16.13 -2.70 -7.59
CA VAL A 387 15.63 -2.31 -8.90
C VAL A 387 14.75 -3.41 -9.45
N SER A 388 13.57 -3.05 -9.95
CA SER A 388 12.71 -3.92 -10.72
C SER A 388 12.57 -3.42 -12.15
N LEU A 389 12.61 -4.34 -13.09
CA LEU A 389 12.42 -4.11 -14.53
C LEU A 389 11.16 -4.86 -14.95
N PHE A 390 10.08 -4.11 -15.18
CA PHE A 390 8.78 -4.63 -15.56
C PHE A 390 8.64 -4.59 -17.09
N ASP A 391 8.35 -5.74 -17.70
CA ASP A 391 8.12 -5.84 -19.12
C ASP A 391 6.69 -5.40 -19.47
N GLN A 392 6.58 -4.33 -20.24
CA GLN A 392 5.32 -3.77 -20.71
C GLN A 392 5.17 -3.97 -22.24
N GLY A 393 5.73 -5.06 -22.75
CA GLY A 393 5.68 -5.41 -24.16
C GLY A 393 6.73 -4.70 -25.01
N LEU A 394 6.39 -3.56 -25.64
CA LEU A 394 7.32 -2.81 -26.47
C LEU A 394 8.39 -2.04 -25.70
N LEU A 395 8.15 -1.79 -24.42
CA LEU A 395 9.08 -1.08 -23.54
C LEU A 395 9.10 -1.71 -22.16
N GLN A 396 10.08 -1.33 -21.36
CA GLN A 396 10.18 -1.69 -19.97
C GLN A 396 10.11 -0.47 -19.09
N VAL A 397 9.53 -0.66 -17.91
CA VAL A 397 9.58 0.31 -16.82
C VAL A 397 10.61 -0.18 -15.81
N LEU A 398 11.59 0.66 -15.53
CA LEU A 398 12.49 0.49 -14.41
C LEU A 398 11.94 1.26 -13.22
N GLN A 399 11.87 0.61 -12.05
CA GLN A 399 11.65 1.27 -10.78
C GLN A 399 12.81 0.93 -9.85
N ALA A 400 13.51 1.95 -9.36
CA ALA A 400 14.59 1.80 -8.38
C ALA A 400 14.17 2.42 -7.05
N SER A 401 14.28 1.64 -5.97
CA SER A 401 14.23 2.11 -4.59
C SER A 401 15.65 2.40 -4.13
N VAL A 402 16.03 3.65 -4.19
CA VAL A 402 17.40 4.11 -3.92
C VAL A 402 17.51 4.61 -2.49
N THR A 403 18.54 4.16 -1.76
CA THR A 403 18.88 4.66 -0.42
C THR A 403 20.40 4.82 -0.24
N GLY A 404 20.82 5.27 0.94
CA GLY A 404 22.25 5.44 1.26
C GLY A 404 22.91 6.62 0.55
N LEU A 405 22.11 7.63 0.16
CA LEU A 405 22.59 8.83 -0.51
C LEU A 405 22.69 10.03 0.43
N ALA A 406 23.49 11.02 0.07
CA ALA A 406 23.50 12.30 0.77
C ALA A 406 22.16 13.02 0.58
N PRO A 407 21.47 13.44 1.67
CA PRO A 407 20.21 14.11 1.58
C PRO A 407 20.23 15.39 0.72
N LYS A 408 19.15 15.61 -0.04
CA LYS A 408 18.94 16.81 -0.86
C LYS A 408 20.00 17.04 -1.97
N GLN A 409 20.84 16.06 -2.25
CA GLN A 409 21.81 16.09 -3.33
C GLN A 409 21.19 15.56 -4.63
N ALA A 410 21.60 16.12 -5.77
CA ALA A 410 21.23 15.64 -7.09
C ALA A 410 22.06 14.42 -7.49
N TYR A 411 21.38 13.48 -8.15
CA TYR A 411 21.96 12.23 -8.66
C TYR A 411 21.40 11.86 -10.02
N VAL A 412 22.12 10.96 -10.69
CA VAL A 412 21.71 10.37 -11.97
C VAL A 412 21.75 8.84 -11.84
N LEU A 413 20.65 8.20 -12.22
CA LEU A 413 20.65 6.78 -12.56
C LEU A 413 21.11 6.65 -14.00
N ALA A 414 22.13 5.84 -14.24
CA ALA A 414 22.77 5.72 -15.56
C ALA A 414 23.19 4.28 -15.85
N LEU A 415 23.59 4.03 -17.10
CA LEU A 415 24.21 2.79 -17.55
C LEU A 415 25.72 3.01 -17.72
N ALA A 416 26.53 2.12 -17.17
CA ALA A 416 27.97 2.04 -17.37
C ALA A 416 28.34 0.87 -18.27
N ARG A 417 29.48 0.97 -18.97
CA ARG A 417 30.01 -0.14 -19.79
C ARG A 417 30.74 -1.18 -18.96
N GLN A 418 31.36 -0.77 -17.89
CA GLN A 418 32.14 -1.66 -17.04
C GLN A 418 31.37 -2.06 -15.77
N PRO A 419 31.59 -3.29 -15.27
CA PRO A 419 30.89 -3.77 -14.07
C PRO A 419 31.31 -3.08 -12.76
N ASP A 420 32.39 -2.33 -12.77
CA ASP A 420 32.83 -1.47 -11.66
C ASP A 420 32.26 -0.04 -11.75
N GLY A 421 31.46 0.24 -12.76
CA GLY A 421 30.88 1.54 -13.02
C GLY A 421 31.79 2.53 -13.73
N SER A 422 33.00 2.11 -14.13
CA SER A 422 33.97 2.97 -14.83
C SER A 422 33.58 3.20 -16.29
N GLY A 423 34.18 4.26 -16.89
CA GLY A 423 33.99 4.64 -18.27
C GLY A 423 32.83 5.61 -18.50
N PRO A 424 32.47 5.85 -19.78
CA PRO A 424 31.36 6.72 -20.12
C PRO A 424 30.03 6.21 -19.58
N LEU A 425 29.21 7.10 -19.02
CA LEU A 425 27.90 6.83 -18.51
C LEU A 425 26.82 7.29 -19.48
N GLU A 426 25.78 6.51 -19.63
CA GLU A 426 24.57 6.81 -20.41
C GLU A 426 23.41 7.15 -19.42
N PRO A 427 23.01 8.43 -19.25
CA PRO A 427 21.97 8.79 -18.29
C PRO A 427 20.62 8.20 -18.63
N LEU A 428 19.89 7.69 -17.62
CA LEU A 428 18.52 7.19 -17.72
C LEU A 428 17.53 8.14 -17.04
N ALA A 429 17.84 8.60 -15.82
CA ALA A 429 16.98 9.47 -15.06
C ALA A 429 17.79 10.34 -14.08
N SER A 430 17.45 11.63 -14.00
CA SER A 430 17.97 12.55 -12.97
C SER A 430 16.99 12.62 -11.81
N PHE A 431 17.50 12.67 -10.58
CA PHE A 431 16.67 12.78 -9.39
C PHE A 431 17.40 13.52 -8.26
N THR A 432 16.66 13.96 -7.27
CA THR A 432 17.22 14.53 -6.04
C THR A 432 16.86 13.61 -4.87
N ALA A 433 17.85 13.24 -4.07
CA ALA A 433 17.60 12.48 -2.84
C ALA A 433 16.74 13.33 -1.88
N ASN A 434 15.74 12.70 -1.29
CA ASN A 434 14.87 13.33 -0.29
C ASN A 434 15.64 13.59 1.03
N PRO A 435 15.03 14.25 2.03
CA PRO A 435 15.69 14.49 3.31
C PRO A 435 16.14 13.24 4.06
N ALA A 436 15.58 12.06 3.76
CA ALA A 436 16.00 10.77 4.32
C ALA A 436 17.15 10.10 3.52
N GLY A 437 17.71 10.76 2.51
CA GLY A 437 18.79 10.21 1.67
C GLY A 437 18.32 9.10 0.72
N ALA A 438 17.06 9.16 0.28
CA ALA A 438 16.41 8.13 -0.54
C ALA A 438 15.65 8.73 -1.72
N ALA A 439 15.30 7.90 -2.69
CA ALA A 439 14.38 8.25 -3.79
C ALA A 439 13.72 7.00 -4.38
N ILE A 440 12.53 7.15 -4.93
CA ILE A 440 11.97 6.22 -5.92
C ILE A 440 12.24 6.81 -7.29
N VAL A 441 12.97 6.09 -8.13
CA VAL A 441 13.41 6.56 -9.44
C VAL A 441 12.82 5.66 -10.52
N ASN A 442 12.17 6.26 -11.50
CA ASN A 442 11.61 5.53 -12.63
C ASN A 442 12.34 5.91 -13.92
N ALA A 443 12.51 4.94 -14.81
CA ALA A 443 13.01 5.12 -16.17
C ALA A 443 12.25 4.19 -17.13
N ILE A 444 12.18 4.59 -18.41
CA ILE A 444 11.50 3.83 -19.46
C ILE A 444 12.47 3.61 -20.61
N GLY A 445 12.51 2.40 -21.15
CA GLY A 445 13.34 2.06 -22.30
C GLY A 445 13.63 0.56 -22.41
N PRO A 446 14.45 0.13 -23.37
CA PRO A 446 14.87 -1.26 -23.53
C PRO A 446 15.97 -1.66 -22.52
N ILE A 447 15.79 -1.31 -21.25
CA ILE A 447 16.84 -1.39 -20.23
C ILE A 447 17.22 -2.84 -19.92
N ARG A 448 16.21 -3.74 -19.83
CA ARG A 448 16.43 -5.16 -19.54
C ARG A 448 17.36 -5.82 -20.55
N GLN A 449 17.17 -5.53 -21.84
CA GLN A 449 17.95 -6.12 -22.92
C GLN A 449 19.45 -5.78 -22.76
N VAL A 450 19.80 -4.57 -22.35
CA VAL A 450 21.19 -4.17 -22.20
C VAL A 450 21.79 -4.59 -20.87
N VAL A 451 21.04 -4.59 -19.75
CA VAL A 451 21.56 -5.02 -18.44
C VAL A 451 21.65 -6.53 -18.29
N GLN A 452 20.90 -7.28 -19.08
CA GLN A 452 20.91 -8.75 -19.13
C GLN A 452 21.49 -9.29 -20.45
N ALA A 453 22.13 -8.46 -21.27
CA ALA A 453 22.71 -8.90 -22.52
C ALA A 453 23.72 -10.05 -22.28
N PRO A 454 23.67 -11.13 -23.07
CA PRO A 454 24.58 -12.27 -22.91
C PRO A 454 26.02 -11.91 -23.30
N SER A 455 26.19 -11.02 -24.27
CA SER A 455 27.50 -10.53 -24.72
C SER A 455 28.05 -9.46 -23.77
N ALA A 456 29.24 -9.63 -23.26
CA ALA A 456 29.92 -8.63 -22.43
C ALA A 456 30.10 -7.27 -23.15
N ALA A 457 30.24 -7.26 -24.46
CA ALA A 457 30.39 -6.04 -25.26
C ALA A 457 29.09 -5.20 -25.29
N GLU A 458 27.95 -5.88 -25.25
CA GLU A 458 26.60 -5.24 -25.28
C GLU A 458 26.07 -4.96 -23.87
N ARG A 459 26.53 -5.72 -22.88
CA ARG A 459 26.05 -5.58 -21.49
C ARG A 459 26.35 -4.20 -20.95
N ARG A 460 25.39 -3.67 -20.20
CA ARG A 460 25.51 -2.45 -19.40
C ARG A 460 25.19 -2.76 -17.94
N TYR A 461 25.68 -1.91 -17.07
CA TYR A 461 25.50 -2.04 -15.62
C TYR A 461 24.85 -0.78 -15.10
N LEU A 462 23.82 -0.93 -14.28
CA LEU A 462 23.18 0.21 -13.63
C LEU A 462 24.11 0.82 -12.58
N VAL A 463 24.18 2.13 -12.57
CA VAL A 463 24.97 2.92 -11.61
C VAL A 463 24.20 4.12 -11.11
N ILE A 464 24.57 4.62 -9.93
CA ILE A 464 24.11 5.89 -9.40
C ILE A 464 25.33 6.78 -9.22
N ALA A 465 25.28 7.96 -9.83
CA ALA A 465 26.37 8.95 -9.77
C ALA A 465 25.83 10.31 -9.26
N PRO A 466 26.58 11.07 -8.44
CA PRO A 466 26.20 12.40 -8.01
C PRO A 466 26.24 13.39 -9.19
N GLY A 467 25.27 14.31 -9.27
CA GLY A 467 25.20 15.34 -10.29
C GLY A 467 23.91 15.32 -11.10
N THR A 468 23.96 15.94 -12.30
CA THR A 468 22.85 16.01 -13.27
C THR A 468 23.17 15.22 -14.53
N ALA A 469 22.20 15.06 -15.45
CA ALA A 469 22.43 14.36 -16.72
C ALA A 469 23.51 15.00 -17.61
N GLU A 470 23.71 16.31 -17.48
CA GLU A 470 24.71 17.06 -18.24
C GLU A 470 26.10 17.03 -17.57
N ARG A 471 26.13 16.87 -16.23
CA ARG A 471 27.38 16.91 -15.46
C ARG A 471 27.24 16.06 -14.20
N PHE A 472 27.91 14.90 -14.19
CA PHE A 472 27.90 13.96 -13.07
C PHE A 472 29.33 13.56 -12.68
N GLY A 473 29.47 13.15 -11.41
CA GLY A 473 30.73 12.62 -10.84
C GLY A 473 30.91 11.12 -11.04
N ALA A 474 31.89 10.56 -10.34
CA ALA A 474 32.09 9.11 -10.32
C ALA A 474 30.89 8.41 -9.64
N PRO A 475 30.50 7.20 -10.09
CA PRO A 475 29.47 6.41 -9.45
C PRO A 475 29.74 6.18 -7.95
N VAL A 476 28.68 6.20 -7.15
CA VAL A 476 28.68 5.87 -5.71
C VAL A 476 28.06 4.51 -5.44
N GLN A 477 27.18 4.05 -6.35
CA GLN A 477 26.60 2.70 -6.32
C GLN A 477 26.68 2.08 -7.71
N VAL A 478 26.86 0.76 -7.76
CA VAL A 478 26.94 -0.03 -8.98
C VAL A 478 26.17 -1.33 -8.83
N GLN A 479 25.60 -1.82 -9.94
CA GLN A 479 24.88 -3.09 -9.98
C GLN A 479 25.75 -4.23 -9.44
N ALA A 480 25.22 -4.96 -8.47
CA ALA A 480 25.86 -6.17 -7.95
C ALA A 480 25.91 -7.26 -9.04
N ARG A 481 26.95 -8.08 -8.99
CA ARG A 481 27.21 -9.16 -9.97
C ARG A 481 26.36 -10.38 -9.73
#